data_32b97de06f623972eba6e8145778042f
#
_entry.id   32b97de06f623972eba6e8145778042f
#
_cell.length_a   1.000
_cell.length_b   1.000
_cell.length_c   1.000
_cell.angle_alpha   90.00
_cell.angle_beta   90.00
_cell.angle_gamma   90.00
#
_symmetry.space_group_name_H-M   'P 1'
#
loop_
_entity.id
_entity.type
_entity.pdbx_description
1 polymer ?
#
loop_
_entity_poly.entity_id
_entity_poly.type
_entity_poly.pdbx_seq_one_letter_code
_entity_poly.pdbx_strand_id
1 'polypeptide(L)'
;GVHSGDSMAVYPAQHLSQEIIDQIVDYTRRIAIGLNVKGVLNIQYIVADGELNVIEVNPRSSRTVPFISKVTGINMVECATRIALGESLKDLGLPLGLVPNKPYVAVKAPVFSFSKMGLVEIALGPEMKSTGEVMGIGRTYSEALFKAINGANMRIPEDGTILMTVAD
;
A
#
# COMPACT_ATOMS: atom_id res chain seq x y z
N GLY A 1 -1.84 -11.93 1.26
CA GLY A 1 -2.08 -12.41 2.63
C GLY A 1 -3.46 -12.02 3.10
N VAL A 2 -3.96 -12.72 4.10
CA VAL A 2 -5.28 -12.41 4.70
C VAL A 2 -5.23 -11.09 5.48
N HIS A 3 -4.11 -10.80 6.12
CA HIS A 3 -3.89 -9.53 6.81
C HIS A 3 -3.23 -8.50 5.87
N SER A 4 -3.72 -7.25 5.86
CA SER A 4 -3.21 -6.19 4.98
C SER A 4 -1.71 -5.88 5.17
N GLY A 5 -1.19 -6.05 6.39
CA GLY A 5 0.24 -5.92 6.72
C GLY A 5 1.12 -6.98 6.06
N ASP A 6 0.56 -8.16 5.75
CA ASP A 6 1.26 -9.29 5.13
C ASP A 6 1.08 -9.32 3.60
N SER A 7 0.37 -8.35 3.06
CA SER A 7 0.07 -8.25 1.63
C SER A 7 1.11 -7.40 0.89
N MET A 8 1.38 -7.78 -0.35
CA MET A 8 2.10 -6.93 -1.29
C MET A 8 1.18 -5.81 -1.77
N ALA A 9 1.75 -4.65 -2.09
CA ALA A 9 1.04 -3.54 -2.70
C ALA A 9 1.86 -2.97 -3.86
N VAL A 10 1.18 -2.47 -4.88
CA VAL A 10 1.79 -1.85 -6.05
C VAL A 10 1.28 -0.41 -6.21
N TYR A 11 2.17 0.48 -6.59
CA TYR A 11 1.86 1.86 -6.96
C TYR A 11 2.54 2.21 -8.30
N PRO A 12 1.82 2.88 -9.20
CA PRO A 12 0.39 3.16 -9.17
C PRO A 12 -0.45 1.89 -9.38
N ALA A 13 -1.76 1.97 -9.15
CA ALA A 13 -2.68 0.89 -9.47
C ALA A 13 -2.58 0.51 -10.96
N GLN A 14 -2.50 -0.81 -11.26
CA GLN A 14 -2.15 -1.29 -12.61
C GLN A 14 -3.38 -1.54 -13.51
N HIS A 15 -4.52 -1.88 -12.92
CA HIS A 15 -5.68 -2.40 -13.67
C HIS A 15 -7.00 -1.70 -13.31
N LEU A 16 -6.94 -0.48 -12.75
CA LEU A 16 -8.16 0.29 -12.50
C LEU A 16 -8.48 1.18 -13.70
N SER A 17 -9.75 1.22 -14.09
CA SER A 17 -10.23 2.19 -15.06
C SER A 17 -10.22 3.60 -14.48
N GLN A 18 -10.18 4.61 -15.33
CA GLN A 18 -10.23 6.01 -14.89
C GLN A 18 -11.53 6.30 -14.13
N GLU A 19 -12.64 5.71 -14.55
CA GLU A 19 -13.93 5.86 -13.90
C GLU A 19 -13.91 5.36 -12.44
N ILE A 20 -13.31 4.20 -12.18
CA ILE A 20 -13.14 3.66 -10.83
C ILE A 20 -12.20 4.56 -10.01
N ILE A 21 -11.14 5.06 -10.60
CA ILE A 21 -10.22 5.99 -9.92
C ILE A 21 -10.96 7.27 -9.51
N ASP A 22 -11.78 7.83 -10.39
CA ASP A 22 -12.56 9.05 -10.11
C ASP A 22 -13.60 8.80 -9.00
N GLN A 23 -14.24 7.63 -8.99
CA GLN A 23 -15.14 7.22 -7.91
C GLN A 23 -14.38 7.08 -6.56
N ILE A 24 -13.19 6.46 -6.55
CA ILE A 24 -12.35 6.36 -5.35
C ILE A 24 -12.03 7.74 -4.79
N VAL A 25 -11.65 8.68 -5.66
CA VAL A 25 -11.33 10.06 -5.26
C VAL A 25 -12.56 10.75 -4.68
N ASP A 26 -13.74 10.64 -5.32
CA ASP A 26 -14.97 11.25 -4.80
C ASP A 26 -15.41 10.63 -3.47
N TYR A 27 -15.41 9.30 -3.37
CA TYR A 27 -15.76 8.61 -2.12
C TYR A 27 -14.81 8.99 -0.98
N THR A 28 -13.50 8.98 -1.25
CA THR A 28 -12.49 9.40 -0.26
C THR A 28 -12.75 10.82 0.22
N ARG A 29 -13.01 11.75 -0.70
CA ARG A 29 -13.30 13.16 -0.37
C ARG A 29 -14.56 13.28 0.50
N ARG A 30 -15.65 12.61 0.12
CA ARG A 30 -16.92 12.65 0.86
C ARG A 30 -16.79 12.05 2.26
N ILE A 31 -16.10 10.93 2.38
CA ILE A 31 -15.83 10.26 3.67
C ILE A 31 -14.96 11.15 4.56
N ALA A 32 -13.86 11.69 4.03
CA ALA A 32 -12.95 12.55 4.80
C ALA A 32 -13.65 13.80 5.34
N ILE A 33 -14.50 14.43 4.52
CA ILE A 33 -15.27 15.61 4.91
C ILE A 33 -16.35 15.22 5.94
N GLY A 34 -17.11 14.15 5.67
CA GLY A 34 -18.19 13.69 6.53
C GLY A 34 -17.74 13.28 7.93
N LEU A 35 -16.51 12.73 8.03
CA LEU A 35 -15.89 12.37 9.30
C LEU A 35 -15.06 13.51 9.91
N ASN A 36 -14.99 14.68 9.27
CA ASN A 36 -14.17 15.82 9.70
C ASN A 36 -12.72 15.41 10.00
N VAL A 37 -12.11 14.60 9.13
CA VAL A 37 -10.76 14.06 9.34
C VAL A 37 -9.73 15.19 9.27
N LYS A 38 -8.86 15.25 10.29
CA LYS A 38 -7.72 16.15 10.34
C LYS A 38 -6.44 15.33 10.44
N GLY A 39 -5.72 15.20 9.33
CA GLY A 39 -4.50 14.40 9.24
C GLY A 39 -4.60 13.29 8.20
N VAL A 40 -4.08 12.10 8.51
CA VAL A 40 -4.09 10.96 7.61
C VAL A 40 -5.34 10.10 7.77
N LEU A 41 -5.78 9.55 6.65
CA LEU A 41 -6.91 8.64 6.53
C LEU A 41 -6.48 7.46 5.65
N ASN A 42 -6.78 6.26 6.07
CA ASN A 42 -6.63 5.05 5.26
C ASN A 42 -8.01 4.47 4.99
N ILE A 43 -8.32 4.25 3.72
CA ILE A 43 -9.55 3.59 3.29
C ILE A 43 -9.20 2.37 2.46
N GLN A 44 -9.83 1.25 2.74
CA GLN A 44 -9.73 0.04 1.92
C GLN A 44 -10.98 -0.06 1.05
N TYR A 45 -10.74 -0.18 -0.24
CA TYR A 45 -11.75 -0.39 -1.25
C TYR A 45 -11.59 -1.78 -1.88
N ILE A 46 -12.67 -2.32 -2.38
CA ILE A 46 -12.68 -3.48 -3.26
C ILE A 46 -13.49 -3.15 -4.52
N VAL A 47 -12.96 -3.55 -5.66
CA VAL A 47 -13.70 -3.51 -6.93
C VAL A 47 -14.11 -4.95 -7.24
N ALA A 48 -15.39 -5.20 -7.28
CA ALA A 48 -15.97 -6.50 -7.62
C ALA A 48 -17.10 -6.27 -8.62
N ASP A 49 -17.12 -7.05 -9.68
CA ASP A 49 -18.14 -6.99 -10.75
C ASP A 49 -18.30 -5.58 -11.36
N GLY A 50 -17.22 -4.80 -11.39
CA GLY A 50 -17.21 -3.42 -11.88
C GLY A 50 -17.71 -2.38 -10.87
N GLU A 51 -18.10 -2.78 -9.67
CA GLU A 51 -18.58 -1.90 -8.62
C GLU A 51 -17.51 -1.62 -7.56
N LEU A 52 -17.46 -0.37 -7.11
CA LEU A 52 -16.57 0.08 -6.03
C LEU A 52 -17.27 -0.02 -4.68
N ASN A 53 -16.69 -0.80 -3.78
CA ASN A 53 -17.19 -0.98 -2.42
C ASN A 53 -16.15 -0.54 -1.38
N VAL A 54 -16.61 0.03 -0.26
CA VAL A 54 -15.78 0.38 0.89
C VAL A 54 -15.75 -0.79 1.86
N ILE A 55 -14.57 -1.30 2.18
CA ILE A 55 -14.39 -2.35 3.18
C ILE A 55 -14.29 -1.73 4.57
N GLU A 56 -13.34 -0.79 4.73
CA GLU A 56 -13.13 -0.13 6.03
C GLU A 56 -12.53 1.26 5.86
N VAL A 57 -12.76 2.08 6.88
CA VAL A 57 -12.25 3.45 6.99
C VAL A 57 -11.48 3.59 8.30
N ASN A 58 -10.21 3.93 8.22
CA ASN A 58 -9.33 4.10 9.35
C ASN A 58 -8.82 5.55 9.42
N PRO A 59 -9.45 6.44 10.22
CA PRO A 59 -9.00 7.84 10.35
C PRO A 59 -7.77 7.94 11.27
N ARG A 60 -6.71 7.28 10.91
CA ARG A 60 -5.44 7.21 11.62
C ARG A 60 -4.31 6.82 10.66
N SER A 61 -3.08 6.97 11.12
CA SER A 61 -1.91 6.47 10.38
C SER A 61 -1.97 4.95 10.16
N SER A 62 -1.37 4.51 9.07
CA SER A 62 -1.25 3.10 8.70
C SER A 62 0.20 2.78 8.32
N ARG A 63 0.53 1.49 8.24
CA ARG A 63 1.86 1.04 7.77
C ARG A 63 2.15 1.43 6.31
N THR A 64 1.11 1.74 5.53
CA THR A 64 1.25 2.20 4.15
C THR A 64 1.79 3.64 4.06
N VAL A 65 1.66 4.45 5.11
CA VAL A 65 2.08 5.86 5.11
C VAL A 65 3.56 6.05 4.75
N PRO A 66 4.53 5.30 5.33
CA PRO A 66 5.94 5.42 4.94
C PRO A 66 6.18 5.05 3.47
N PHE A 67 5.51 4.00 2.98
CA PHE A 67 5.59 3.59 1.57
C PHE A 67 5.09 4.69 0.64
N ILE A 68 3.87 5.20 0.86
CA ILE A 68 3.27 6.24 0.02
C ILE A 68 4.05 7.55 0.13
N SER A 69 4.56 7.91 1.31
CA SER A 69 5.41 9.10 1.46
C SER A 69 6.66 9.03 0.57
N LYS A 70 7.33 7.87 0.54
CA LYS A 70 8.50 7.67 -0.33
C LYS A 70 8.16 7.67 -1.81
N VAL A 71 7.06 7.01 -2.18
CA VAL A 71 6.64 6.86 -3.57
C VAL A 71 6.17 8.19 -4.17
N THR A 72 5.42 8.97 -3.41
CA THR A 72 4.90 10.28 -3.88
C THR A 72 5.91 11.41 -3.72
N GLY A 73 6.86 11.28 -2.81
CA GLY A 73 7.77 12.34 -2.38
C GLY A 73 7.12 13.34 -1.42
N ILE A 74 5.93 13.04 -0.91
CA ILE A 74 5.20 13.88 0.05
C ILE A 74 5.37 13.27 1.44
N ASN A 75 5.96 14.01 2.37
CA ASN A 75 6.08 13.57 3.77
C ASN A 75 4.71 13.64 4.46
N MET A 76 3.94 12.55 4.36
CA MET A 76 2.58 12.51 4.89
C MET A 76 2.51 12.69 6.41
N VAL A 77 3.54 12.28 7.15
CA VAL A 77 3.60 12.47 8.62
C VAL A 77 3.76 13.95 8.95
N GLU A 78 4.64 14.66 8.26
CA GLU A 78 4.81 16.10 8.41
C GLU A 78 3.52 16.84 8.06
N CYS A 79 2.92 16.52 6.92
CA CYS A 79 1.65 17.12 6.49
C CYS A 79 0.55 16.89 7.53
N ALA A 80 0.42 15.67 8.05
CA ALA A 80 -0.58 15.35 9.07
C ALA A 80 -0.33 16.13 10.37
N THR A 81 0.91 16.31 10.77
CA THR A 81 1.28 17.09 11.96
C THR A 81 0.91 18.56 11.77
N ARG A 82 1.24 19.15 10.65
CA ARG A 82 0.93 20.55 10.34
C ARG A 82 -0.58 20.79 10.28
N ILE A 83 -1.33 19.86 9.68
CA ILE A 83 -2.81 19.90 9.67
C ILE A 83 -3.38 19.81 11.08
N ALA A 84 -2.84 18.94 11.92
CA ALA A 84 -3.26 18.83 13.33
C ALA A 84 -2.99 20.11 14.13
N LEU A 85 -1.98 20.89 13.72
CA LEU A 85 -1.67 22.21 14.28
C LEU A 85 -2.50 23.35 13.68
N GLY A 86 -3.41 23.05 12.73
CA GLY A 86 -4.38 23.99 12.19
C GLY A 86 -4.09 24.51 10.78
N GLU A 87 -3.03 24.04 10.12
CA GLU A 87 -2.78 24.37 8.71
C GLU A 87 -3.75 23.62 7.79
N SER A 88 -4.07 24.20 6.64
CA SER A 88 -4.88 23.56 5.61
C SER A 88 -4.01 22.90 4.53
N LEU A 89 -4.59 22.00 3.72
CA LEU A 89 -3.90 21.43 2.55
C LEU A 89 -3.43 22.51 1.57
N LYS A 90 -4.16 23.63 1.49
CA LYS A 90 -3.77 24.77 0.66
C LYS A 90 -2.50 25.45 1.17
N ASP A 91 -2.37 25.61 2.48
CA ASP A 91 -1.18 26.21 3.11
C ASP A 91 0.06 25.33 2.92
N LEU A 92 -0.16 24.01 2.80
CA LEU A 92 0.89 23.04 2.49
C LEU A 92 1.29 23.01 1.00
N GLY A 93 0.57 23.71 0.13
CA GLY A 93 0.79 23.68 -1.31
C GLY A 93 0.50 22.32 -1.95
N LEU A 94 -0.32 21.49 -1.30
CA LEU A 94 -0.69 20.17 -1.80
C LEU A 94 -1.88 20.24 -2.75
N PRO A 95 -1.91 19.41 -3.80
CA PRO A 95 -3.05 19.32 -4.69
C PRO A 95 -4.27 18.78 -3.95
N LEU A 96 -5.45 19.27 -4.32
CA LEU A 96 -6.71 18.68 -3.92
C LEU A 96 -7.01 17.49 -4.84
N GLY A 97 -7.11 16.30 -4.30
CA GLY A 97 -7.36 15.07 -5.04
C GLY A 97 -6.13 14.17 -5.17
N LEU A 98 -6.09 13.41 -6.26
CA LEU A 98 -5.03 12.44 -6.49
C LEU A 98 -3.71 13.12 -6.87
N VAL A 99 -2.64 12.72 -6.18
CA VAL A 99 -1.28 13.15 -6.55
C VAL A 99 -0.90 12.51 -7.89
N PRO A 100 -0.33 13.27 -8.84
CA PRO A 100 0.10 12.74 -10.12
C PRO A 100 1.06 11.55 -9.97
N ASN A 101 0.85 10.53 -10.79
CA ASN A 101 1.71 9.36 -10.81
C ASN A 101 3.14 9.72 -11.20
N LYS A 102 4.10 9.06 -10.56
CA LYS A 102 5.52 9.16 -10.92
C LYS A 102 5.82 8.22 -12.11
N PRO A 103 6.90 8.49 -12.88
CA PRO A 103 7.26 7.70 -14.05
C PRO A 103 7.99 6.38 -13.66
N TYR A 104 7.51 5.71 -12.62
CA TYR A 104 8.03 4.43 -12.15
C TYR A 104 6.94 3.65 -11.44
N VAL A 105 7.18 2.36 -11.30
CA VAL A 105 6.36 1.45 -10.48
C VAL A 105 7.10 1.17 -9.18
N ALA A 106 6.37 1.17 -8.07
CA ALA A 106 6.88 0.77 -6.77
C ALA A 106 6.06 -0.41 -6.23
N VAL A 107 6.73 -1.40 -5.69
CA VAL A 107 6.12 -2.56 -5.03
C VAL A 107 6.57 -2.58 -3.58
N LYS A 108 5.61 -2.65 -2.67
CA LYS A 108 5.83 -2.95 -1.27
C LYS A 108 5.73 -4.45 -1.07
N ALA A 109 6.71 -5.08 -0.43
CA ALA A 109 6.63 -6.48 0.00
C ALA A 109 6.83 -6.60 1.51
N PRO A 110 6.08 -7.50 2.18
CA PRO A 110 6.27 -7.77 3.60
C PRO A 110 7.59 -8.52 3.84
N VAL A 111 8.17 -8.30 5.01
CA VAL A 111 9.34 -9.06 5.48
C VAL A 111 8.91 -9.96 6.63
N PHE A 112 9.23 -11.24 6.54
CA PHE A 112 8.95 -12.22 7.57
C PHE A 112 10.25 -12.69 8.25
N SER A 113 10.23 -12.81 9.55
CA SER A 113 11.39 -13.25 10.34
C SER A 113 11.26 -14.70 10.83
N PHE A 114 10.50 -15.53 10.11
CA PHE A 114 10.27 -16.93 10.51
C PHE A 114 11.56 -17.73 10.77
N SER A 115 12.58 -17.52 9.96
CA SER A 115 13.89 -18.19 10.12
C SER A 115 14.60 -17.84 11.42
N LYS A 116 14.20 -16.77 12.11
CA LYS A 116 14.80 -16.31 13.38
C LYS A 116 13.97 -16.72 14.60
N MET A 117 12.78 -17.27 14.41
CA MET A 117 11.78 -17.45 15.47
C MET A 117 11.58 -18.92 15.89
N GLY A 118 12.40 -19.85 15.46
CA GLY A 118 12.28 -21.26 15.83
C GLY A 118 11.00 -21.93 15.28
N LEU A 119 10.30 -22.70 16.10
CA LEU A 119 9.07 -23.43 15.72
C LEU A 119 7.87 -22.48 15.69
N VAL A 120 7.68 -21.75 14.59
CA VAL A 120 6.54 -20.84 14.37
C VAL A 120 5.72 -21.34 13.20
N GLU A 121 4.40 -21.26 13.33
CA GLU A 121 3.45 -21.49 12.24
C GLU A 121 3.67 -20.43 11.13
N ILE A 122 4.10 -20.89 9.96
CA ILE A 122 4.41 -20.04 8.81
C ILE A 122 3.19 -19.71 7.92
N ALA A 123 2.10 -20.47 8.08
CA ALA A 123 0.89 -20.22 7.30
C ALA A 123 0.31 -18.85 7.64
N LEU A 124 -0.01 -18.06 6.62
CA LEU A 124 -0.62 -16.74 6.78
C LEU A 124 -2.08 -16.89 7.19
N GLY A 125 -2.51 -16.08 8.13
CA GLY A 125 -3.85 -16.09 8.71
C GLY A 125 -4.37 -14.67 8.96
N PRO A 126 -5.40 -14.52 9.79
CA PRO A 126 -5.99 -13.21 10.10
C PRO A 126 -5.06 -12.30 10.92
N GLU A 127 -4.08 -12.88 11.59
CA GLU A 127 -3.09 -12.15 12.38
C GLU A 127 -1.91 -11.73 11.51
N MET A 128 -1.38 -10.53 11.77
CA MET A 128 -0.20 -10.04 11.08
C MET A 128 1.06 -10.78 11.55
N LYS A 129 1.79 -11.40 10.61
CA LYS A 129 3.04 -12.13 10.87
C LYS A 129 4.29 -11.42 10.34
N SER A 130 4.14 -10.42 9.48
CA SER A 130 5.25 -9.63 8.98
C SER A 130 5.87 -8.76 10.07
N THR A 131 7.19 -8.68 10.07
CA THR A 131 7.99 -7.88 11.02
C THR A 131 8.53 -6.60 10.43
N GLY A 132 8.41 -6.42 9.12
CA GLY A 132 8.85 -5.25 8.40
C GLY A 132 8.30 -5.23 6.99
N GLU A 133 8.74 -4.25 6.22
CA GLU A 133 8.39 -4.12 4.81
C GLU A 133 9.54 -3.50 4.03
N VAL A 134 9.65 -3.86 2.78
CA VAL A 134 10.62 -3.34 1.81
C VAL A 134 9.91 -2.77 0.60
N MET A 135 10.62 -1.92 -0.13
CA MET A 135 10.11 -1.32 -1.35
C MET A 135 11.08 -1.59 -2.50
N GLY A 136 10.57 -2.16 -3.58
CA GLY A 136 11.25 -2.22 -4.88
C GLY A 136 10.72 -1.13 -5.80
N ILE A 137 11.60 -0.46 -6.52
CA ILE A 137 11.26 0.55 -7.54
C ILE A 137 11.86 0.13 -8.88
N GLY A 138 11.05 0.19 -9.93
CA GLY A 138 11.44 -0.16 -11.29
C GLY A 138 10.69 0.65 -12.33
N ARG A 139 11.12 0.52 -13.59
CA ARG A 139 10.39 1.08 -14.72
C ARG A 139 9.15 0.28 -15.09
N THR A 140 9.17 -1.02 -14.75
CA THR A 140 8.07 -1.96 -14.95
C THR A 140 7.67 -2.61 -13.64
N TYR A 141 6.46 -3.18 -13.61
CA TYR A 141 5.98 -3.96 -12.47
C TYR A 141 6.92 -5.13 -12.13
N SER A 142 7.34 -5.89 -13.13
CA SER A 142 8.23 -7.05 -12.93
C SER A 142 9.57 -6.66 -12.31
N GLU A 143 10.18 -5.55 -12.76
CA GLU A 143 11.42 -5.03 -12.20
C GLU A 143 11.24 -4.60 -10.74
N ALA A 144 10.17 -3.87 -10.44
CA ALA A 144 9.86 -3.42 -9.09
C ALA A 144 9.58 -4.60 -8.15
N LEU A 145 8.80 -5.58 -8.63
CA LEU A 145 8.48 -6.81 -7.89
C LEU A 145 9.74 -7.62 -7.57
N PHE A 146 10.59 -7.85 -8.57
CA PHE A 146 11.85 -8.58 -8.38
C PHE A 146 12.72 -7.92 -7.31
N LYS A 147 12.88 -6.60 -7.36
CA LYS A 147 13.64 -5.84 -6.35
C LYS A 147 13.01 -5.94 -4.96
N ALA A 148 11.67 -5.89 -4.86
CA ALA A 148 10.97 -6.01 -3.60
C ALA A 148 11.14 -7.41 -2.98
N ILE A 149 11.00 -8.46 -3.78
CA ILE A 149 11.17 -9.86 -3.34
C ILE A 149 12.60 -10.09 -2.85
N ASN A 150 13.61 -9.66 -3.61
CA ASN A 150 15.00 -9.77 -3.20
C ASN A 150 15.30 -8.96 -1.93
N GLY A 151 14.76 -7.74 -1.82
CA GLY A 151 14.88 -6.91 -0.63
C GLY A 151 14.23 -7.53 0.62
N ALA A 152 13.18 -8.34 0.43
CA ALA A 152 12.52 -9.09 1.49
C ALA A 152 13.25 -10.40 1.87
N ASN A 153 14.42 -10.67 1.27
CA ASN A 153 15.18 -11.93 1.40
C ASN A 153 14.42 -13.17 0.92
N MET A 154 13.41 -13.00 0.08
CA MET A 154 12.74 -14.07 -0.62
C MET A 154 13.52 -14.34 -1.92
N ARG A 155 14.52 -15.23 -1.84
CA ARG A 155 15.35 -15.55 -3.00
C ARG A 155 14.55 -16.35 -4.02
N ILE A 156 14.57 -15.89 -5.26
CA ILE A 156 14.08 -16.66 -6.39
C ILE A 156 15.26 -17.50 -6.89
N PRO A 157 15.17 -18.83 -6.92
CA PRO A 157 16.21 -19.67 -7.49
C PRO A 157 16.42 -19.33 -8.97
N GLU A 158 17.67 -19.24 -9.40
CA GLU A 158 18.02 -18.98 -10.81
C GLU A 158 18.13 -20.28 -11.60
N ASP A 159 18.33 -21.41 -10.91
CA ASP A 159 18.44 -22.75 -11.48
C ASP A 159 17.82 -23.80 -10.54
N GLY A 160 17.62 -25.01 -11.05
CA GLY A 160 17.09 -26.14 -10.30
C GLY A 160 15.69 -26.57 -10.75
N THR A 161 15.11 -27.50 -9.98
CA THR A 161 13.75 -28.02 -10.23
C THR A 161 12.77 -27.39 -9.24
N ILE A 162 11.67 -26.86 -9.76
CA ILE A 162 10.59 -26.25 -8.97
C ILE A 162 9.41 -27.21 -8.94
N LEU A 163 9.00 -27.63 -7.74
CA LEU A 163 7.71 -28.27 -7.51
C LEU A 163 6.70 -27.18 -7.15
N MET A 164 5.65 -27.04 -7.97
CA MET A 164 4.61 -26.05 -7.78
C MET A 164 3.27 -26.74 -7.56
N THR A 165 2.60 -26.37 -6.46
CA THR A 165 1.21 -26.74 -6.19
C THR A 165 0.42 -25.45 -5.97
N VAL A 166 -0.55 -25.18 -6.83
CA VAL A 166 -1.42 -24.01 -6.77
C VAL A 166 -2.87 -24.45 -6.75
N ALA A 167 -3.71 -23.71 -6.06
CA ALA A 167 -5.15 -23.86 -6.14
C ALA A 167 -5.65 -23.17 -7.42
N ASP A 168 -6.69 -23.72 -8.02
CA ASP A 168 -7.41 -23.13 -9.17
C ASP A 168 -8.17 -21.86 -8.75
#